data_fb7b59c5f51c93915aea4c48d670c323
#
_entry.id   fb7b59c5f51c93915aea4c48d670c323
#
_cell.length_a   1.000
_cell.length_b   1.000
_cell.length_c   1.000
_cell.angle_alpha   90.00
_cell.angle_beta   90.00
_cell.angle_gamma   90.00
#
_symmetry.space_group_name_H-M   'P 1'
#
loop_
_entity.id
_entity.type
_entity.pdbx_description
1 polymer ?
#
loop_
_entity_poly.entity_id
_entity_poly.type
_entity_poly.pdbx_seq_one_letter_code
_entity_poly.pdbx_strand_id
1 'polypeptide(L)'
;PDQSLYFANARFVEDHIFDRVQAGGPVRDVVLMCAAINEIDLSAVETLETINTRLDEMGVRLHLSEVKGPVMDRLRRAHFLSQLTGEVHLAQYDAFVALLPDAARA
;
A
#
# COMPACT_ATOMS: atom_id res chain seq x y z
N PRO A 1 -4.15 -2.48 19.80
CA PRO A 1 -3.97 -1.39 18.82
C PRO A 1 -3.72 -1.92 17.42
N ASP A 2 -4.23 -1.21 16.47
CA ASP A 2 -4.07 -1.55 15.07
C ASP A 2 -2.62 -1.31 14.65
N GLN A 3 -1.99 -2.33 14.07
CA GLN A 3 -0.64 -2.24 13.56
C GLN A 3 -0.59 -1.87 12.08
N SER A 4 -1.72 -1.47 11.52
CA SER A 4 -1.83 -1.07 10.13
C SER A 4 -2.03 0.44 10.01
N LEU A 5 -1.37 1.06 9.04
CA LEU A 5 -1.58 2.46 8.70
C LEU A 5 -2.24 2.55 7.34
N TYR A 6 -3.24 3.44 7.23
CA TYR A 6 -4.02 3.65 6.02
C TYR A 6 -3.77 5.07 5.52
N PHE A 7 -3.41 5.19 4.24
CA PHE A 7 -3.15 6.48 3.61
C PHE A 7 -4.17 6.71 2.50
N ALA A 8 -5.05 7.66 2.70
CA ALA A 8 -5.99 8.12 1.69
C ALA A 8 -5.29 9.15 0.80
N ASN A 9 -5.69 9.24 -0.46
CA ASN A 9 -5.07 10.15 -1.42
C ASN A 9 -3.57 9.93 -1.53
N ALA A 10 -3.23 8.75 -1.96
CA ALA A 10 -1.85 8.44 -2.27
C ALA A 10 -1.33 9.34 -3.41
N ARG A 11 -1.12 10.60 -3.11
CA ARG A 11 0.03 11.26 -3.66
C ARG A 11 1.16 10.54 -2.96
N PHE A 12 1.94 9.81 -3.71
CA PHE A 12 3.04 9.03 -3.19
C PHE A 12 4.04 9.94 -2.50
N VAL A 13 3.64 10.50 -1.35
CA VAL A 13 4.49 11.37 -0.55
C VAL A 13 5.26 10.44 0.36
N GLU A 14 6.35 9.96 -0.18
CA GLU A 14 7.23 9.01 0.46
C GLU A 14 7.59 9.44 1.89
N ASP A 15 8.00 10.70 2.05
CA ASP A 15 8.39 11.22 3.36
C ASP A 15 7.26 11.16 4.38
N HIS A 16 6.03 11.45 3.96
CA HIS A 16 4.88 11.39 4.85
C HIS A 16 4.61 9.96 5.34
N ILE A 17 4.74 8.99 4.44
CA ILE A 17 4.54 7.58 4.79
C ILE A 17 5.57 7.16 5.84
N PHE A 18 6.84 7.44 5.60
CA PHE A 18 7.91 7.02 6.51
C PHE A 18 7.89 7.77 7.83
N ASP A 19 7.54 9.05 7.84
CA ASP A 19 7.36 9.79 9.08
C ASP A 19 6.27 9.15 9.96
N ARG A 20 5.15 8.77 9.34
CA ARG A 20 4.05 8.11 10.05
C ARG A 20 4.43 6.74 10.57
N VAL A 21 5.14 5.96 9.76
CA VAL A 21 5.60 4.63 10.15
C VAL A 21 6.53 4.73 11.35
N GLN A 22 7.44 5.69 11.35
CA GLN A 22 8.39 5.84 12.45
C GLN A 22 7.73 6.38 13.73
N ALA A 23 6.74 7.25 13.60
CA ALA A 23 6.10 7.89 14.74
C ALA A 23 5.03 7.03 15.41
N GLY A 24 4.46 6.09 14.69
CA GLY A 24 3.25 5.38 15.11
C GLY A 24 3.47 4.16 16.00
N GLY A 25 4.69 3.88 16.46
CA GLY A 25 4.99 2.64 17.18
C GLY A 25 5.11 1.46 16.22
N PRO A 26 4.96 0.21 16.68
CA PRO A 26 5.10 -0.94 15.80
C PRO A 26 4.05 -0.96 14.70
N VAL A 27 4.48 -0.86 13.45
CA VAL A 27 3.62 -0.93 12.26
C VAL A 27 4.04 -2.16 11.46
N ARG A 28 3.08 -2.95 11.01
CA ARG A 28 3.32 -4.15 10.21
C ARG A 28 2.81 -4.02 8.79
N ASP A 29 1.81 -3.19 8.57
CA ASP A 29 1.14 -3.07 7.28
C ASP A 29 0.85 -1.61 6.97
N VAL A 30 1.09 -1.23 5.73
CA VAL A 30 0.72 0.08 5.18
C VAL A 30 -0.23 -0.18 4.01
N VAL A 31 -1.35 0.51 4.00
CA VAL A 31 -2.33 0.41 2.91
C VAL A 31 -2.45 1.77 2.22
N LEU A 32 -2.18 1.81 0.93
CA LEU A 32 -2.37 2.99 0.11
C LEU A 32 -3.69 2.89 -0.63
N MET A 33 -4.59 3.83 -0.38
CA MET A 33 -5.87 3.91 -1.09
C MET A 33 -5.67 4.64 -2.40
N CYS A 34 -6.01 3.98 -3.50
CA CYS A 34 -5.73 4.48 -4.85
C CYS A 34 -6.97 5.01 -5.58
N ALA A 35 -8.09 5.22 -4.86
CA ALA A 35 -9.34 5.62 -5.48
C ALA A 35 -9.27 6.94 -6.26
N ALA A 36 -8.42 7.86 -5.81
CA ALA A 36 -8.26 9.17 -6.45
C ALA A 36 -7.29 9.16 -7.65
N ILE A 37 -6.63 8.03 -7.89
CA ILE A 37 -5.62 7.93 -8.94
C ILE A 37 -6.27 7.35 -10.19
N ASN A 38 -6.30 8.13 -11.28
CA ASN A 38 -6.88 7.69 -12.54
C ASN A 38 -5.85 7.06 -13.46
N GLU A 39 -4.61 7.51 -13.38
CA GLU A 39 -3.48 6.98 -14.16
C GLU A 39 -2.19 7.26 -13.42
N ILE A 40 -1.15 6.49 -13.72
CA ILE A 40 0.17 6.70 -13.16
C ILE A 40 1.21 6.64 -14.27
N ASP A 41 2.27 7.42 -14.11
CA ASP A 41 3.40 7.42 -15.02
C ASP A 41 4.55 6.56 -14.46
N LEU A 42 5.62 6.46 -15.24
CA LEU A 42 6.80 5.68 -14.84
C LEU A 42 7.40 6.18 -13.52
N SER A 43 7.44 7.50 -13.33
CA SER A 43 7.97 8.09 -12.11
C SER A 43 7.18 7.65 -10.88
N ALA A 44 5.85 7.60 -10.99
CA ALA A 44 5.02 7.13 -9.89
C ALA A 44 5.22 5.64 -9.61
N VAL A 45 5.40 4.83 -10.65
CA VAL A 45 5.72 3.41 -10.49
C VAL A 45 7.04 3.25 -9.73
N GLU A 46 8.07 3.99 -10.14
CA GLU A 46 9.37 3.94 -9.48
C GLU A 46 9.28 4.36 -8.01
N THR A 47 8.46 5.37 -7.71
CA THR A 47 8.23 5.78 -6.33
C THR A 47 7.57 4.66 -5.52
N LEU A 48 6.57 3.97 -6.10
CA LEU A 48 5.96 2.83 -5.42
C LEU A 48 6.96 1.71 -5.18
N GLU A 49 7.82 1.44 -6.15
CA GLU A 49 8.86 0.42 -5.98
C GLU A 49 9.80 0.77 -4.82
N THR A 50 10.20 2.03 -4.73
CA THR A 50 11.04 2.51 -3.65
C THR A 50 10.35 2.39 -2.30
N ILE A 51 9.10 2.80 -2.21
CA ILE A 51 8.31 2.68 -0.98
C ILE A 51 8.22 1.22 -0.55
N ASN A 52 7.89 0.34 -1.49
CA ASN A 52 7.76 -1.08 -1.20
C ASN A 52 9.07 -1.66 -0.66
N THR A 53 10.19 -1.36 -1.30
CA THR A 53 11.51 -1.86 -0.89
C THR A 53 11.90 -1.33 0.48
N ARG A 54 11.72 -0.03 0.73
CA ARG A 54 12.08 0.56 2.01
C ARG A 54 11.22 0.03 3.15
N LEU A 55 9.92 -0.15 2.92
CA LEU A 55 9.03 -0.73 3.92
C LEU A 55 9.41 -2.19 4.21
N ASP A 56 9.74 -2.94 3.16
CA ASP A 56 10.17 -4.32 3.32
C ASP A 56 11.42 -4.42 4.21
N GLU A 57 12.37 -3.53 4.01
CA GLU A 57 13.58 -3.47 4.85
C GLU A 57 13.26 -3.17 6.32
N MET A 58 12.13 -2.54 6.58
CA MET A 58 11.66 -2.24 7.94
C MET A 58 10.74 -3.33 8.50
N GLY A 59 10.51 -4.40 7.76
CA GLY A 59 9.59 -5.45 8.16
C GLY A 59 8.12 -5.08 7.99
N VAL A 60 7.81 -4.11 7.13
CA VAL A 60 6.46 -3.61 6.90
C VAL A 60 6.01 -4.01 5.50
N ARG A 61 4.79 -4.54 5.39
CA ARG A 61 4.21 -4.92 4.10
C ARG A 61 3.43 -3.75 3.50
N LEU A 62 3.53 -3.58 2.19
CA LEU A 62 2.76 -2.58 1.45
C LEU A 62 1.58 -3.25 0.75
N HIS A 63 0.40 -2.69 0.95
CA HIS A 63 -0.82 -3.11 0.27
C HIS A 63 -1.42 -1.95 -0.49
N LEU A 64 -2.14 -2.25 -1.56
CA LEU A 64 -2.89 -1.25 -2.33
C LEU A 64 -4.37 -1.59 -2.27
N SER A 65 -5.22 -0.58 -2.26
CA SER A 65 -6.66 -0.78 -2.34
C SER A 65 -7.28 0.17 -3.35
N GLU A 66 -8.42 -0.22 -3.89
CA GLU A 66 -9.21 0.57 -4.84
C GLU A 66 -8.40 1.01 -6.07
N VAL A 67 -7.59 0.11 -6.61
CA VAL A 67 -6.78 0.36 -7.80
C VAL A 67 -7.65 0.26 -9.03
N LYS A 68 -7.73 1.35 -9.80
CA LYS A 68 -8.52 1.39 -11.03
C LYS A 68 -7.86 0.58 -12.13
N GLY A 69 -8.68 0.11 -13.09
CA GLY A 69 -8.21 -0.73 -14.18
C GLY A 69 -6.98 -0.23 -14.92
N PRO A 70 -6.96 1.04 -15.39
CA PRO A 70 -5.78 1.57 -16.09
C PRO A 70 -4.52 1.60 -15.23
N VAL A 71 -4.68 1.88 -13.94
CA VAL A 71 -3.56 1.86 -13.00
C VAL A 71 -3.07 0.43 -12.79
N MET A 72 -4.00 -0.51 -12.61
CA MET A 72 -3.65 -1.92 -12.47
C MET A 72 -2.89 -2.44 -13.69
N ASP A 73 -3.35 -2.10 -14.89
CA ASP A 73 -2.68 -2.51 -16.13
C ASP A 73 -1.26 -1.98 -16.20
N ARG A 74 -1.06 -0.73 -15.79
CA ARG A 74 0.27 -0.13 -15.76
C ARG A 74 1.19 -0.85 -14.78
N LEU A 75 0.68 -1.17 -13.58
CA LEU A 75 1.45 -1.89 -12.58
C LEU A 75 1.83 -3.28 -13.05
N ARG A 76 0.92 -3.97 -13.75
CA ARG A 76 1.22 -5.28 -14.33
C ARG A 76 2.32 -5.20 -15.38
N ARG A 77 2.24 -4.21 -16.27
CA ARG A 77 3.25 -4.03 -17.33
C ARG A 77 4.63 -3.72 -16.76
N ALA A 78 4.68 -3.04 -15.62
CA ALA A 78 5.92 -2.71 -14.93
C ALA A 78 6.43 -3.85 -14.04
N HIS A 79 5.70 -4.97 -13.99
CA HIS A 79 6.02 -6.11 -13.11
C HIS A 79 6.03 -5.74 -11.63
N PHE A 80 5.31 -4.69 -11.25
CA PHE A 80 5.27 -4.23 -9.86
C PHE A 80 4.56 -5.23 -8.95
N LEU A 81 3.50 -5.86 -9.44
CA LEU A 81 2.67 -6.73 -8.60
C LEU A 81 3.45 -7.94 -8.07
N SER A 82 4.45 -8.41 -8.80
CA SER A 82 5.31 -9.49 -8.34
C SER A 82 6.30 -9.04 -7.28
N GLN A 83 6.57 -7.75 -7.19
CA GLN A 83 7.48 -7.18 -6.18
C GLN A 83 6.74 -6.81 -4.90
N LEU A 84 5.45 -6.52 -4.99
CA LEU A 84 4.66 -6.04 -3.88
C LEU A 84 4.66 -7.06 -2.73
N THR A 85 5.02 -6.62 -1.53
CA THR A 85 5.11 -7.52 -0.37
C THR A 85 3.77 -7.88 0.21
N GLY A 86 2.79 -7.00 0.07
CA GLY A 86 1.42 -7.23 0.50
C GLY A 86 0.53 -7.61 -0.68
N GLU A 87 -0.69 -7.13 -0.66
CA GLU A 87 -1.72 -7.54 -1.62
C GLU A 87 -2.46 -6.34 -2.21
N VAL A 88 -3.14 -6.56 -3.33
CA VAL A 88 -4.06 -5.58 -3.91
C VAL A 88 -5.48 -5.99 -3.55
N HIS A 89 -6.24 -5.07 -2.95
CA HIS A 89 -7.62 -5.28 -2.56
C HIS A 89 -8.54 -4.41 -3.42
N LEU A 90 -9.71 -4.94 -3.78
CA LEU A 90 -10.68 -4.22 -4.61
C LEU A 90 -11.27 -3.03 -3.88
N ALA A 91 -11.49 -3.15 -2.58
CA ALA A 91 -12.04 -2.08 -1.76
C ALA A 91 -11.24 -1.94 -0.48
N GLN A 92 -11.29 -0.75 0.11
CA GLN A 92 -10.63 -0.48 1.38
C GLN A 92 -11.15 -1.40 2.49
N TYR A 93 -12.44 -1.69 2.49
CA TYR A 93 -13.02 -2.61 3.45
C TYR A 93 -12.36 -3.99 3.40
N ASP A 94 -12.11 -4.49 2.19
CA ASP A 94 -11.47 -5.80 2.01
C ASP A 94 -10.06 -5.81 2.61
N ALA A 95 -9.31 -4.72 2.42
CA ALA A 95 -7.98 -4.58 3.01
C ALA A 95 -8.06 -4.57 4.53
N PHE A 96 -9.01 -3.81 5.08
CA PHE A 96 -9.20 -3.73 6.52
C PHE A 96 -9.50 -5.10 7.12
N VAL A 97 -10.44 -5.84 6.53
CA VAL A 97 -10.82 -7.17 7.01
C VAL A 97 -9.65 -8.14 6.91
N ALA A 98 -8.91 -8.10 5.81
CA ALA A 98 -7.78 -9.02 5.60
C ALA A 98 -6.67 -8.84 6.64
N LEU A 99 -6.52 -7.63 7.19
CA LEU A 99 -5.47 -7.30 8.13
C LEU A 99 -5.92 -7.39 9.60
N LEU A 100 -7.18 -7.71 9.86
CA LEU A 100 -7.64 -7.95 11.22
C LEU A 100 -7.02 -9.23 11.78
N PRO A 101 -6.80 -9.30 13.09
CA PRO A 101 -6.41 -10.55 13.73
C PRO A 101 -7.46 -11.65 13.46
N ASP A 102 -7.04 -12.89 13.34
CA ASP A 102 -7.92 -14.01 13.02
C ASP A 102 -9.16 -14.08 13.91
N ALA A 103 -9.00 -13.86 15.21
CA ALA A 103 -10.11 -13.87 16.15
C ALA A 103 -11.17 -12.80 15.84
N ALA A 104 -10.76 -11.66 15.29
CA ALA A 104 -11.67 -10.57 14.94
C ALA A 104 -12.36 -10.82 13.59
N ARG A 105 -11.77 -11.66 12.74
CA ARG A 105 -12.37 -12.00 11.44
C ARG A 105 -13.48 -13.05 11.54
N ALA A 106 -13.42 -13.80 12.60
CA ALA A 106 -14.47 -14.81 12.84
C ALA A 106 -15.80 -14.13 13.17
#